data_cfb5fd900835e42d5b3fd8037dcec652
#
_entry.id   cfb5fd900835e42d5b3fd8037dcec652
#
_cell.length_a   1.000
_cell.length_b   1.000
_cell.length_c   1.000
_cell.angle_alpha   90.00
_cell.angle_beta   90.00
_cell.angle_gamma   90.00
#
_symmetry.space_group_name_H-M   'P 1'
#
loop_
_entity.id
_entity.type
_entity.pdbx_description
1 polymer ?
#
loop_
_entity_poly.entity_id
_entity_poly.type
_entity_poly.pdbx_seq_one_letter_code
_entity_poly.pdbx_strand_id
1 'polypeptide(L)'
;MQRFCLTLDLIDDPESIRVYEQHHAPGAAWPEVTQHDIDGGILNIEIFRTGNRMFMILETNDEFTFEKKAEMDAANPIIAKWAALMWGFQQPLPWAKPGEKWVLMQRIFKSGE
;
A
#
# COMPACT_ATOMS: atom_id res chain seq x y z
N MET A 1 -0.48 11.81 15.06
CA MET A 1 -0.16 10.67 14.15
C MET A 1 -1.33 9.69 14.13
N GLN A 2 -1.69 9.27 12.95
CA GLN A 2 -2.69 8.23 12.75
C GLN A 2 -2.01 6.94 12.27
N ARG A 3 -2.58 5.79 12.61
CA ARG A 3 -2.09 4.48 12.15
C ARG A 3 -3.22 3.69 11.53
N PHE A 4 -2.95 3.13 10.37
CA PHE A 4 -3.89 2.29 9.63
C PHE A 4 -3.23 0.96 9.28
N CYS A 5 -4.00 -0.09 9.26
CA CYS A 5 -3.56 -1.41 8.83
C CYS A 5 -4.38 -1.82 7.61
N LEU A 6 -3.70 -2.24 6.56
CA LEU A 6 -4.33 -2.62 5.29
C LEU A 6 -3.79 -3.96 4.82
N THR A 7 -4.56 -4.63 3.98
CA THR A 7 -4.15 -5.92 3.44
C THR A 7 -4.50 -6.03 1.96
N LEU A 8 -3.70 -6.79 1.24
CA LEU A 8 -3.86 -7.06 -0.19
C LEU A 8 -3.10 -8.34 -0.52
N ASP A 9 -3.62 -9.13 -1.46
CA ASP A 9 -2.92 -10.32 -1.93
C ASP A 9 -1.98 -10.00 -3.10
N LEU A 10 -0.96 -10.85 -3.26
CA LEU A 10 -0.17 -10.94 -4.47
C LEU A 10 -0.67 -12.14 -5.29
N ILE A 11 -0.41 -12.11 -6.59
CA ILE A 11 -0.60 -13.29 -7.43
C ILE A 11 0.26 -14.41 -6.83
N ASP A 12 -0.35 -15.58 -6.61
CA ASP A 12 0.31 -16.70 -5.93
C ASP A 12 1.28 -17.43 -6.88
N ASP A 13 2.37 -16.74 -7.19
CA ASP A 13 3.45 -17.23 -8.03
C ASP A 13 4.78 -16.80 -7.42
N PRO A 14 5.67 -17.78 -7.06
CA PRO A 14 6.93 -17.46 -6.38
C PRO A 14 7.82 -16.46 -7.12
N GLU A 15 7.90 -16.57 -8.44
CA GLU A 15 8.75 -15.69 -9.24
C GLU A 15 8.17 -14.28 -9.29
N SER A 16 6.86 -14.16 -9.45
CA SER A 16 6.16 -12.86 -9.43
C SER A 16 6.33 -12.17 -8.08
N ILE A 17 6.21 -12.91 -6.97
CA ILE A 17 6.41 -12.41 -5.61
C ILE A 17 7.85 -11.92 -5.44
N ARG A 18 8.83 -12.67 -5.92
CA ARG A 18 10.23 -12.29 -5.84
C ARG A 18 10.49 -10.96 -6.56
N VAL A 19 9.95 -10.79 -7.75
CA VAL A 19 10.11 -9.56 -8.52
C VAL A 19 9.43 -8.38 -7.83
N TYR A 20 8.23 -8.60 -7.28
CA TYR A 20 7.53 -7.57 -6.51
C TYR A 20 8.38 -7.08 -5.32
N GLU A 21 8.97 -8.01 -4.57
CA GLU A 21 9.84 -7.66 -3.44
C GLU A 21 11.09 -6.90 -3.90
N GLN A 22 11.64 -7.21 -5.06
CA GLN A 22 12.77 -6.46 -5.62
C GLN A 22 12.43 -5.00 -5.89
N HIS A 23 11.21 -4.69 -6.33
CA HIS A 23 10.75 -3.31 -6.53
C HIS A 23 10.68 -2.52 -5.22
N HIS A 24 10.62 -3.21 -4.09
CA HIS A 24 10.53 -2.60 -2.76
C HIS A 24 11.83 -2.71 -1.95
N ALA A 25 12.90 -3.26 -2.54
CA ALA A 25 14.19 -3.33 -1.88
C ALA A 25 14.72 -1.91 -1.58
N PRO A 26 15.58 -1.74 -0.57
CA PRO A 26 16.14 -0.44 -0.25
C PRO A 26 16.73 0.25 -1.48
N GLY A 27 16.26 1.46 -1.78
CA GLY A 27 16.68 2.25 -2.95
C GLY A 27 16.06 1.85 -4.27
N ALA A 28 15.23 0.82 -4.34
CA ALA A 28 14.60 0.37 -5.58
C ALA A 28 13.28 1.08 -5.89
N ALA A 29 12.56 1.55 -4.89
CA ALA A 29 11.33 2.31 -5.08
C ALA A 29 11.62 3.62 -5.80
N TRP A 30 10.71 4.05 -6.68
CA TRP A 30 10.89 5.30 -7.42
C TRP A 30 10.92 6.49 -6.46
N PRO A 31 11.93 7.38 -6.56
CA PRO A 31 12.03 8.55 -5.67
C PRO A 31 10.78 9.44 -5.69
N GLU A 32 10.14 9.58 -6.86
CA GLU A 32 8.92 10.37 -7.03
C GLU A 32 7.76 9.80 -6.21
N VAL A 33 7.68 8.48 -6.07
CA VAL A 33 6.65 7.81 -5.28
C VAL A 33 6.88 8.08 -3.79
N THR A 34 8.12 7.95 -3.33
CA THR A 34 8.48 8.24 -1.94
C THR A 34 8.18 9.68 -1.58
N GLN A 35 8.56 10.63 -2.44
CA GLN A 35 8.32 12.05 -2.19
C GLN A 35 6.84 12.38 -2.20
N HIS A 36 6.08 11.77 -3.12
CA HIS A 36 4.63 11.95 -3.19
C HIS A 36 3.94 11.48 -1.91
N ASP A 37 4.37 10.37 -1.36
CA ASP A 37 3.83 9.85 -0.09
C ASP A 37 4.10 10.83 1.06
N ILE A 38 5.31 11.36 1.14
CA ILE A 38 5.68 12.38 2.14
C ILE A 38 4.78 13.61 1.98
N ASP A 39 4.62 14.09 0.76
CA ASP A 39 3.79 15.27 0.46
C ASP A 39 2.32 15.03 0.81
N GLY A 40 1.87 13.78 0.73
CA GLY A 40 0.51 13.37 1.10
C GLY A 40 0.29 13.18 2.60
N GLY A 41 1.33 13.37 3.43
CA GLY A 41 1.21 13.25 4.88
C GLY A 41 1.54 11.87 5.43
N ILE A 42 2.15 11.00 4.64
CA ILE A 42 2.58 9.67 5.10
C ILE A 42 3.94 9.80 5.78
N LEU A 43 4.01 9.33 7.03
CA LEU A 43 5.21 9.37 7.85
C LEU A 43 6.01 8.08 7.77
N ASN A 44 5.32 6.92 7.62
CA ASN A 44 5.96 5.62 7.56
C ASN A 44 5.04 4.60 6.90
N ILE A 45 5.64 3.70 6.12
CA ILE A 45 4.97 2.54 5.54
C ILE A 45 5.85 1.33 5.80
N GLU A 46 5.24 0.27 6.34
CA GLU A 46 5.88 -1.03 6.46
C GLU A 46 4.97 -2.08 5.86
N ILE A 47 5.54 -3.00 5.09
CA ILE A 47 4.77 -4.09 4.46
C ILE A 47 5.35 -5.42 4.91
N PHE A 48 4.49 -6.29 5.40
CA PHE A 48 4.82 -7.66 5.80
C PHE A 48 4.10 -8.63 4.87
N ARG A 49 4.64 -9.82 4.70
CA ARG A 49 4.06 -10.84 3.84
C ARG A 49 4.12 -12.22 4.49
N THR A 50 3.07 -12.98 4.31
CA THR A 50 3.07 -14.43 4.53
C THR A 50 2.34 -15.10 3.36
N GLY A 51 2.98 -16.11 2.75
CA GLY A 51 2.44 -16.68 1.52
C GLY A 51 2.29 -15.62 0.45
N ASN A 52 1.10 -15.50 -0.15
CA ASN A 52 0.78 -14.45 -1.11
C ASN A 52 -0.05 -13.31 -0.51
N ARG A 53 -0.12 -13.22 0.82
CA ARG A 53 -0.90 -12.16 1.49
C ARG A 53 0.02 -11.16 2.15
N MET A 54 -0.26 -9.89 1.92
CA MET A 54 0.49 -8.78 2.48
C MET A 54 -0.31 -8.04 3.55
N PHE A 55 0.42 -7.46 4.47
CA PHE A 55 -0.11 -6.62 5.54
C PHE A 55 0.71 -5.33 5.58
N MET A 56 0.03 -4.18 5.50
CA MET A 56 0.67 -2.88 5.53
C MET A 56 0.33 -2.15 6.83
N ILE A 57 1.36 -1.58 7.46
CA ILE A 57 1.18 -0.59 8.53
C ILE A 57 1.48 0.77 7.92
N LEU A 58 0.50 1.66 7.97
CA LEU A 58 0.57 3.02 7.44
C LEU A 58 0.46 4.02 8.58
N GLU A 59 1.48 4.84 8.77
CA GLU A 59 1.48 5.90 9.78
C GLU A 59 1.49 7.25 9.07
N THR A 60 0.59 8.14 9.50
CA THR A 60 0.35 9.42 8.83
C THR A 60 0.30 10.57 9.82
N ASN A 61 0.38 11.80 9.30
CA ASN A 61 0.07 12.98 10.11
C ASN A 61 -1.45 13.04 10.36
N ASP A 62 -1.87 14.03 11.17
CA ASP A 62 -3.27 14.14 11.59
C ASP A 62 -4.19 14.72 10.51
N GLU A 63 -3.62 15.36 9.50
CA GLU A 63 -4.36 15.94 8.38
C GLU A 63 -4.62 14.95 7.25
N PHE A 64 -3.95 13.82 7.27
CA PHE A 64 -4.10 12.79 6.23
C PHE A 64 -5.53 12.24 6.18
N THR A 65 -6.06 12.12 4.95
CA THR A 65 -7.26 11.33 4.67
C THR A 65 -7.04 10.51 3.41
N PHE A 66 -7.66 9.34 3.34
CA PHE A 66 -7.58 8.50 2.14
C PHE A 66 -8.17 9.19 0.91
N GLU A 67 -9.21 10.02 1.11
CA GLU A 67 -9.85 10.77 0.04
C GLU A 67 -8.90 11.77 -0.61
N LYS A 68 -8.20 12.56 0.20
CA LYS A 68 -7.20 13.52 -0.29
C LYS A 68 -6.06 12.82 -1.00
N LYS A 69 -5.57 11.70 -0.42
CA LYS A 69 -4.47 10.94 -1.03
C LYS A 69 -4.88 10.38 -2.37
N ALA A 70 -6.10 9.86 -2.49
CA ALA A 70 -6.62 9.35 -3.76
C ALA A 70 -6.70 10.45 -4.83
N GLU A 71 -7.10 11.67 -4.46
CA GLU A 71 -7.12 12.80 -5.38
C GLU A 71 -5.70 13.17 -5.86
N MET A 72 -4.73 13.21 -4.95
CA MET A 72 -3.33 13.47 -5.28
C MET A 72 -2.78 12.39 -6.22
N ASP A 73 -3.06 11.13 -5.92
CA ASP A 73 -2.61 9.99 -6.73
C ASP A 73 -3.18 10.07 -8.15
N ALA A 74 -4.46 10.37 -8.29
CA ALA A 74 -5.13 10.47 -9.57
C ALA A 74 -4.59 11.62 -10.44
N ALA A 75 -4.10 12.69 -9.79
CA ALA A 75 -3.55 13.85 -10.49
C ALA A 75 -2.09 13.70 -10.93
N ASN A 76 -1.42 12.60 -10.50
CA ASN A 76 0.02 12.42 -10.76
C ASN A 76 0.27 11.24 -11.71
N PRO A 77 0.70 11.50 -12.97
CA PRO A 77 0.92 10.44 -13.96
C PRO A 77 1.99 9.43 -13.55
N ILE A 78 3.01 9.84 -12.80
CA ILE A 78 4.08 8.94 -12.34
C ILE A 78 3.53 7.96 -11.30
N ILE A 79 2.69 8.44 -10.41
CA ILE A 79 2.03 7.60 -9.42
C ILE A 79 1.09 6.59 -10.10
N ALA A 80 0.37 7.03 -11.13
CA ALA A 80 -0.48 6.14 -11.91
C ALA A 80 0.33 5.01 -12.58
N LYS A 81 1.52 5.33 -13.10
CA LYS A 81 2.42 4.33 -13.69
C LYS A 81 2.92 3.33 -12.65
N TRP A 82 3.33 3.82 -11.48
CA TRP A 82 3.75 2.94 -10.38
C TRP A 82 2.62 2.01 -9.95
N ALA A 83 1.41 2.56 -9.77
CA ALA A 83 0.24 1.79 -9.37
C ALA A 83 -0.09 0.70 -10.40
N ALA A 84 -0.01 1.01 -11.69
CA ALA A 84 -0.24 0.05 -12.76
C ALA A 84 0.83 -1.06 -12.77
N LEU A 85 2.09 -0.69 -12.54
CA LEU A 85 3.18 -1.65 -12.44
C LEU A 85 2.95 -2.61 -11.26
N MET A 86 2.62 -2.07 -10.09
CA MET A 86 2.36 -2.87 -8.90
C MET A 86 1.13 -3.77 -9.08
N TRP A 87 0.10 -3.28 -9.75
CA TRP A 87 -1.13 -4.05 -9.98
C TRP A 87 -0.86 -5.31 -10.79
N GLY A 88 0.15 -5.32 -11.64
CA GLY A 88 0.56 -6.51 -12.39
C GLY A 88 1.01 -7.68 -11.52
N PHE A 89 1.38 -7.42 -10.26
CA PHE A 89 1.79 -8.43 -9.28
C PHE A 89 0.72 -8.70 -8.21
N GLN A 90 -0.30 -7.85 -8.14
CA GLN A 90 -1.29 -7.87 -7.08
C GLN A 90 -2.57 -8.59 -7.52
N GLN A 91 -3.32 -9.06 -6.53
CA GLN A 91 -4.57 -9.78 -6.72
C GLN A 91 -5.57 -9.31 -5.69
N PRO A 92 -6.82 -8.98 -6.09
CA PRO A 92 -7.84 -8.57 -5.13
C PRO A 92 -8.08 -9.63 -4.06
N LEU A 93 -8.36 -9.20 -2.85
CA LEU A 93 -8.84 -10.10 -1.81
C LEU A 93 -10.18 -10.71 -2.24
N PRO A 94 -10.50 -11.94 -1.78
CA PRO A 94 -11.78 -12.58 -2.12
C PRO A 94 -13.02 -11.75 -1.77
N TRP A 95 -12.92 -10.88 -0.77
CA TRP A 95 -14.03 -10.03 -0.31
C TRP A 95 -13.88 -8.57 -0.71
N ALA A 96 -12.89 -8.24 -1.55
CA ALA A 96 -12.70 -6.87 -2.01
C ALA A 96 -13.86 -6.43 -2.90
N LYS A 97 -14.22 -5.15 -2.81
CA LYS A 97 -15.18 -4.53 -3.72
C LYS A 97 -14.54 -4.34 -5.09
N PRO A 98 -15.34 -4.22 -6.18
CA PRO A 98 -14.78 -3.96 -7.51
C PRO A 98 -13.85 -2.74 -7.50
N GLY A 99 -12.62 -2.92 -8.00
CA GLY A 99 -11.62 -1.85 -8.04
C GLY A 99 -10.87 -1.60 -6.75
N GLU A 100 -11.27 -2.21 -5.65
CA GLU A 100 -10.59 -2.07 -4.37
C GLU A 100 -9.30 -2.89 -4.37
N LYS A 101 -8.18 -2.25 -4.00
CA LYS A 101 -6.86 -2.90 -3.90
C LYS A 101 -6.52 -3.16 -2.43
N TRP A 102 -5.78 -2.27 -1.80
CA TRP A 102 -5.51 -2.36 -0.36
C TRP A 102 -6.80 -2.16 0.42
N VAL A 103 -7.14 -3.12 1.28
CA VAL A 103 -8.38 -3.11 2.07
C VAL A 103 -8.05 -2.70 3.49
N LEU A 104 -8.72 -1.65 3.97
CA LEU A 104 -8.55 -1.17 5.34
C LEU A 104 -9.04 -2.23 6.33
N MET A 105 -8.20 -2.55 7.31
CA MET A 105 -8.52 -3.51 8.36
C MET A 105 -9.14 -2.80 9.55
N GLN A 106 -10.08 -3.47 10.20
CA GLN A 106 -10.70 -2.99 11.43
C GLN A 106 -9.95 -3.54 12.63
N ARG A 107 -9.55 -2.65 13.55
CA ARG A 107 -8.97 -3.10 14.82
C ARG A 107 -10.05 -3.72 15.67
N ILE A 108 -9.88 -4.99 16.04
CA ILE A 108 -10.87 -5.73 16.85
C ILE A 108 -10.43 -5.91 18.29
N PHE A 109 -9.16 -5.59 18.60
CA PHE A 109 -8.63 -5.71 19.96
C PHE A 109 -7.45 -4.76 20.16
N LYS A 110 -7.38 -4.16 21.33
CA LYS A 110 -6.21 -3.43 21.81
C LYS A 110 -6.06 -3.69 23.30
N SER A 111 -4.87 -4.18 23.71
CA SER A 111 -4.54 -4.41 25.10
C SER A 111 -4.55 -3.09 25.88
N GLY A 112 -5.11 -3.09 27.07
CA GLY A 112 -5.13 -1.92 27.94
C GLY A 112 -6.32 -0.97 27.75
N GLU A 113 -7.26 -1.33 26.90
CA GLU A 113 -8.53 -0.60 26.77
C GLU A 113 -9.56 -1.11 27.77
#